data_6b7f27ab786ce19a50e78f5164113898
#
_entry.id   6b7f27ab786ce19a50e78f5164113898
#
_cell.length_a   1.000
_cell.length_b   1.000
_cell.length_c   1.000
_cell.angle_alpha   90.00
_cell.angle_beta   90.00
_cell.angle_gamma   90.00
#
_symmetry.space_group_name_H-M   'P 1'
#
loop_
_entity.id
_entity.type
_entity.pdbx_description
1 polymer ?
#
loop_
_entity_poly.entity_id
_entity_poly.type
_entity_poly.pdbx_seq_one_letter_code
_entity_poly.pdbx_strand_id
1 'polypeptide(L)'
;MLSGDKLSKYRKSAGIGRLDLAKAMTSGSPAKVEAKCKSAIDNWERGLLKPSPSKEEISKISNVLGVDEKALIVWRASHRWAPMAPRKVRLVTDLIQGRYANEALDILEFTNKRAAVYVKQVLKSAIANADEQEADLSKLYICEAKVDEGGIRPGTKRWRPKDRGRALPELRLSSHITITVDMD
;
A
#
# COMPACT_ATOMS: atom_id res chain seq x y z
N MET A 1 3.54 1.11 8.24
CA MET A 1 4.11 -0.07 7.57
C MET A 1 5.42 0.34 6.91
N LEU A 2 6.51 -0.43 7.00
CA LEU A 2 7.80 -0.07 6.42
C LEU A 2 7.71 0.02 4.89
N SER A 3 8.27 1.09 4.29
CA SER A 3 8.37 1.23 2.83
C SER A 3 9.70 0.69 2.32
N GLY A 4 9.67 -0.30 1.42
CA GLY A 4 10.88 -0.89 0.84
C GLY A 4 11.67 0.10 -0.02
N ASP A 5 10.97 0.93 -0.78
CA ASP A 5 11.59 1.95 -1.64
C ASP A 5 12.30 3.02 -0.82
N LYS A 6 11.68 3.50 0.24
CA LYS A 6 12.30 4.46 1.17
C LYS A 6 13.50 3.85 1.87
N LEU A 7 13.37 2.62 2.37
CA LEU A 7 14.49 1.91 2.99
C LEU A 7 15.69 1.82 2.03
N SER A 8 15.45 1.42 0.80
CA SER A 8 16.52 1.31 -0.22
C SER A 8 17.14 2.67 -0.56
N LYS A 9 16.32 3.74 -0.62
CA LYS A 9 16.75 5.11 -0.90
C LYS A 9 17.65 5.63 0.23
N TYR A 10 17.19 5.58 1.47
CA TYR A 10 17.96 6.07 2.62
C TYR A 10 19.22 5.25 2.88
N ARG A 11 19.17 3.93 2.72
CA ARG A 11 20.35 3.08 2.84
C ARG A 11 21.42 3.44 1.79
N LYS A 12 21.02 3.65 0.54
CA LYS A 12 21.93 4.04 -0.55
C LYS A 12 22.51 5.43 -0.31
N SER A 13 21.71 6.39 0.15
CA SER A 13 22.19 7.74 0.47
C SER A 13 23.18 7.75 1.63
N ALA A 14 23.00 6.87 2.61
CA ALA A 14 23.94 6.66 3.72
C ALA A 14 25.19 5.85 3.31
N GLY A 15 25.26 5.31 2.10
CA GLY A 15 26.38 4.49 1.62
C GLY A 15 26.53 3.14 2.34
N ILE A 16 25.50 2.68 3.06
CA ILE A 16 25.54 1.48 3.89
C ILE A 16 25.17 0.26 3.05
N GLY A 17 26.00 -0.80 3.11
CA GLY A 17 25.69 -2.09 2.50
C GLY A 17 24.56 -2.82 3.24
N ARG A 18 23.81 -3.70 2.54
CA ARG A 18 22.75 -4.52 3.20
C ARG A 18 23.31 -5.43 4.28
N LEU A 19 24.55 -5.93 4.10
CA LEU A 19 25.26 -6.72 5.11
C LEU A 19 25.60 -5.88 6.34
N ASP A 20 26.05 -4.65 6.12
CA ASP A 20 26.48 -3.76 7.21
C ASP A 20 25.28 -3.30 8.03
N LEU A 21 24.14 -3.02 7.36
CA LEU A 21 22.88 -2.75 8.03
C LEU A 21 22.42 -3.95 8.86
N ALA A 22 22.50 -5.17 8.32
CA ALA A 22 22.14 -6.39 9.05
C ALA A 22 23.06 -6.61 10.29
N LYS A 23 24.36 -6.38 10.16
CA LYS A 23 25.31 -6.46 11.26
C LYS A 23 25.02 -5.42 12.34
N ALA A 24 24.72 -4.17 11.94
CA ALA A 24 24.39 -3.09 12.88
C ALA A 24 23.10 -3.38 13.66
N MET A 25 22.11 -4.02 13.03
CA MET A 25 20.86 -4.43 13.68
C MET A 25 21.04 -5.61 14.64
N THR A 26 22.03 -6.46 14.39
CA THR A 26 22.26 -7.72 15.12
C THR A 26 23.54 -7.69 15.95
N SER A 27 24.02 -6.52 16.32
CA SER A 27 25.29 -6.33 17.03
C SER A 27 25.52 -7.38 18.13
N GLY A 28 26.51 -8.28 17.91
CA GLY A 28 26.86 -9.36 18.83
C GLY A 28 26.12 -10.69 18.65
N SER A 29 25.32 -10.87 17.62
CA SER A 29 24.58 -12.10 17.36
C SER A 29 25.34 -13.08 16.44
N PRO A 30 25.07 -14.39 16.51
CA PRO A 30 25.76 -15.39 15.68
C PRO A 30 25.48 -15.19 14.18
N ALA A 31 26.44 -15.55 13.32
CA ALA A 31 26.40 -15.34 11.86
C ALA A 31 25.11 -15.87 11.15
N LYS A 32 24.44 -16.86 11.72
CA LYS A 32 23.14 -17.35 11.23
C LYS A 32 22.02 -16.33 11.38
N VAL A 33 22.06 -15.50 12.41
CA VAL A 33 21.06 -14.42 12.67
C VAL A 33 21.32 -13.28 11.71
N GLU A 34 22.56 -12.90 11.47
CA GLU A 34 22.95 -11.89 10.50
C GLU A 34 22.48 -12.24 9.07
N ALA A 35 22.65 -13.50 8.66
CA ALA A 35 22.18 -13.98 7.37
C ALA A 35 20.65 -13.93 7.23
N LYS A 36 19.91 -14.25 8.30
CA LYS A 36 18.43 -14.11 8.34
C LYS A 36 18.01 -12.64 8.27
N CYS A 37 18.66 -11.76 9.01
CA CYS A 37 18.37 -10.32 8.96
C CYS A 37 18.67 -9.74 7.58
N LYS A 38 19.77 -10.13 6.94
CA LYS A 38 20.06 -9.73 5.56
C LYS A 38 18.96 -10.16 4.59
N SER A 39 18.53 -11.42 4.66
CA SER A 39 17.44 -11.91 3.79
C SER A 39 16.11 -11.21 4.07
N ALA A 40 15.84 -10.83 5.32
CA ALA A 40 14.67 -10.04 5.69
C ALA A 40 14.75 -8.63 5.07
N ILE A 41 15.89 -7.95 5.18
CA ILE A 41 16.13 -6.63 4.58
C ILE A 41 15.98 -6.69 3.05
N ASP A 42 16.54 -7.71 2.39
CA ASP A 42 16.37 -7.92 0.95
C ASP A 42 14.89 -8.08 0.56
N ASN A 43 14.12 -8.81 1.35
CA ASN A 43 12.69 -8.98 1.13
C ASN A 43 11.92 -7.67 1.36
N TRP A 44 12.26 -6.91 2.38
CA TRP A 44 11.62 -5.63 2.68
C TRP A 44 11.88 -4.59 1.58
N GLU A 45 13.12 -4.51 1.08
CA GLU A 45 13.44 -3.62 -0.06
C GLU A 45 12.73 -4.02 -1.36
N ARG A 46 12.38 -5.29 -1.52
CA ARG A 46 11.57 -5.76 -2.66
C ARG A 46 10.06 -5.59 -2.43
N GLY A 47 9.64 -4.99 -1.31
CA GLY A 47 8.23 -4.87 -0.95
C GLY A 47 7.59 -6.16 -0.44
N LEU A 48 8.37 -7.21 -0.26
CA LEU A 48 7.93 -8.47 0.33
C LEU A 48 8.08 -8.37 1.84
N LEU A 49 7.02 -7.95 2.55
CA LEU A 49 7.03 -7.82 4.01
C LEU A 49 6.87 -9.18 4.71
N LYS A 50 7.71 -10.12 4.37
CA LYS A 50 7.80 -11.45 5.00
C LYS A 50 9.26 -11.75 5.35
N PRO A 51 9.58 -11.86 6.65
CA PRO A 51 8.73 -11.55 7.83
C PRO A 51 8.37 -10.06 7.92
N SER A 52 7.24 -9.73 8.57
CA SER A 52 6.89 -8.33 8.80
C SER A 52 7.86 -7.73 9.81
N PRO A 53 8.41 -6.52 9.56
CA PRO A 53 9.32 -5.88 10.50
C PRO A 53 8.60 -5.55 11.82
N SER A 54 9.25 -5.80 12.94
CA SER A 54 8.77 -5.39 14.26
C SER A 54 9.04 -3.89 14.48
N LYS A 55 8.35 -3.29 15.44
CA LYS A 55 8.61 -1.88 15.82
C LYS A 55 10.06 -1.68 16.24
N GLU A 56 10.61 -2.62 17.01
CA GLU A 56 12.02 -2.57 17.46
C GLU A 56 13.03 -2.65 16.31
N GLU A 57 12.72 -3.42 15.27
CA GLU A 57 13.56 -3.51 14.07
C GLU A 57 13.53 -2.21 13.28
N ILE A 58 12.36 -1.57 13.18
CA ILE A 58 12.21 -0.27 12.54
C ILE A 58 12.99 0.80 13.29
N SER A 59 12.91 0.83 14.63
CA SER A 59 13.68 1.76 15.46
C SER A 59 15.20 1.54 15.33
N LYS A 60 15.65 0.30 15.25
CA LYS A 60 17.07 0.01 14.99
C LYS A 60 17.52 0.49 13.62
N ILE A 61 16.70 0.28 12.59
CA ILE A 61 16.98 0.75 11.23
C ILE A 61 17.05 2.28 11.20
N SER A 62 16.09 2.98 11.82
CA SER A 62 16.08 4.44 11.87
C SER A 62 17.31 5.01 12.57
N ASN A 63 17.73 4.43 13.69
CA ASN A 63 18.93 4.83 14.43
C ASN A 63 20.21 4.62 13.58
N VAL A 64 20.33 3.49 12.87
CA VAL A 64 21.51 3.20 12.03
C VAL A 64 21.55 4.12 10.80
N LEU A 65 20.41 4.45 10.24
CA LEU A 65 20.31 5.33 9.07
C LEU A 65 20.33 6.82 9.44
N GLY A 66 20.16 7.18 10.72
CA GLY A 66 20.06 8.56 11.19
C GLY A 66 18.82 9.28 10.66
N VAL A 67 17.71 8.56 10.45
CA VAL A 67 16.46 9.08 9.87
C VAL A 67 15.32 8.81 10.84
N ASP A 68 14.35 9.72 10.91
CA ASP A 68 13.17 9.53 11.75
C ASP A 68 12.38 8.29 11.32
N GLU A 69 11.81 7.56 12.29
CA GLU A 69 11.00 6.37 12.04
C GLU A 69 9.81 6.67 11.10
N LYS A 70 9.19 7.85 11.28
CA LYS A 70 8.04 8.30 10.47
C LYS A 70 8.40 8.44 8.98
N ALA A 71 9.64 8.81 8.66
CA ALA A 71 10.11 8.93 7.29
C ALA A 71 10.27 7.58 6.57
N LEU A 72 10.40 6.47 7.30
CA LEU A 72 10.51 5.11 6.76
C LEU A 72 9.15 4.41 6.62
N ILE A 73 8.11 4.97 7.24
CA ILE A 73 6.79 4.36 7.34
C ILE A 73 5.86 4.96 6.26
N VAL A 74 4.98 4.11 5.73
CA VAL A 74 3.85 4.50 4.89
C VAL A 74 2.57 3.90 5.48
N TRP A 75 1.46 4.60 5.31
CA TRP A 75 0.16 4.17 5.83
C TRP A 75 -0.69 3.63 4.70
N ARG A 76 -1.22 2.44 4.91
CA ARG A 76 -1.96 1.71 3.89
C ARG A 76 -3.32 1.29 4.41
N ALA A 77 -4.34 1.47 3.58
CA ALA A 77 -5.65 0.88 3.79
C ALA A 77 -6.10 0.10 2.56
N SER A 78 -6.93 -0.91 2.77
CA SER A 78 -7.45 -1.73 1.67
C SER A 78 -8.90 -2.10 1.89
N HIS A 79 -9.70 -2.03 0.81
CA HIS A 79 -11.06 -2.54 0.77
C HIS A 79 -11.12 -3.72 -0.20
N ARG A 80 -11.40 -4.91 0.31
CA ARG A 80 -11.49 -6.13 -0.50
C ARG A 80 -12.93 -6.37 -0.95
N TRP A 81 -13.08 -6.95 -2.13
CA TRP A 81 -14.37 -7.37 -2.69
C TRP A 81 -15.35 -6.22 -2.95
N ALA A 82 -14.85 -5.04 -3.30
CA ALA A 82 -15.71 -3.94 -3.73
C ALA A 82 -16.60 -4.39 -4.90
N PRO A 83 -17.93 -4.17 -4.84
CA PRO A 83 -18.88 -4.72 -5.81
C PRO A 83 -18.89 -3.93 -7.14
N MET A 84 -17.71 -3.69 -7.69
CA MET A 84 -17.47 -2.93 -8.91
C MET A 84 -16.35 -3.54 -9.74
N ALA A 85 -16.45 -3.40 -11.06
CA ALA A 85 -15.39 -3.83 -11.96
C ALA A 85 -14.14 -2.95 -11.81
N PRO A 86 -12.91 -3.54 -11.81
CA PRO A 86 -11.64 -2.81 -11.60
C PRO A 86 -11.47 -1.61 -12.54
N ARG A 87 -11.83 -1.77 -13.80
CA ARG A 87 -11.75 -0.70 -14.82
C ARG A 87 -12.51 0.57 -14.42
N LYS A 88 -13.68 0.41 -13.76
CA LYS A 88 -14.47 1.56 -13.31
C LYS A 88 -13.88 2.24 -12.08
N VAL A 89 -13.23 1.47 -11.23
CA VAL A 89 -12.57 2.00 -10.03
C VAL A 89 -11.28 2.73 -10.40
N ARG A 90 -10.48 2.18 -11.33
CA ARG A 90 -9.24 2.81 -11.82
C ARG A 90 -9.46 4.24 -12.32
N LEU A 91 -10.56 4.52 -13.00
CA LEU A 91 -10.89 5.88 -13.44
C LEU A 91 -11.00 6.89 -12.29
N VAL A 92 -11.30 6.44 -11.09
CA VAL A 92 -11.40 7.30 -9.91
C VAL A 92 -10.09 7.34 -9.14
N THR A 93 -9.39 6.19 -9.02
CA THR A 93 -8.07 6.17 -8.37
C THR A 93 -7.03 6.99 -9.13
N ASP A 94 -7.10 7.02 -10.45
CA ASP A 94 -6.19 7.82 -11.29
C ASP A 94 -6.35 9.34 -11.07
N LEU A 95 -7.54 9.79 -10.62
CA LEU A 95 -7.78 11.21 -10.32
C LEU A 95 -7.10 11.68 -9.03
N ILE A 96 -6.87 10.78 -8.09
CA ILE A 96 -6.35 11.10 -6.75
C ILE A 96 -4.88 10.74 -6.56
N GLN A 97 -4.31 9.93 -7.43
CA GLN A 97 -2.91 9.50 -7.32
C GLN A 97 -1.97 10.70 -7.44
N GLY A 98 -0.98 10.79 -6.53
CA GLY A 98 0.00 11.87 -6.49
C GLY A 98 -0.52 13.20 -5.93
N ARG A 99 -1.76 13.24 -5.38
CA ARG A 99 -2.34 14.44 -4.76
C ARG A 99 -2.25 14.38 -3.25
N TYR A 100 -2.35 15.56 -2.61
CA TYR A 100 -2.49 15.63 -1.16
C TYR A 100 -3.81 15.03 -0.70
N ALA A 101 -3.80 14.43 0.50
CA ALA A 101 -4.94 13.68 1.03
C ALA A 101 -6.22 14.54 1.15
N ASN A 102 -6.08 15.81 1.55
CA ASN A 102 -7.20 16.72 1.67
C ASN A 102 -7.82 17.06 0.29
N GLU A 103 -6.99 17.42 -0.69
CA GLU A 103 -7.44 17.68 -2.06
C GLU A 103 -8.12 16.46 -2.68
N ALA A 104 -7.59 15.28 -2.43
CA ALA A 104 -8.17 14.04 -2.91
C ALA A 104 -9.55 13.76 -2.31
N LEU A 105 -9.77 14.10 -1.04
CA LEU A 105 -11.08 13.99 -0.39
C LEU A 105 -12.10 14.93 -1.05
N ASP A 106 -11.71 16.16 -1.35
CA ASP A 106 -12.56 17.14 -2.01
C ASP A 106 -12.91 16.69 -3.43
N ILE A 107 -11.93 16.24 -4.22
CA ILE A 107 -12.16 15.68 -5.56
C ILE A 107 -13.14 14.53 -5.53
N LEU A 108 -12.99 13.62 -4.56
CA LEU A 108 -13.89 12.47 -4.40
C LEU A 108 -15.31 12.87 -3.99
N GLU A 109 -15.46 13.97 -3.27
CA GLU A 109 -16.77 14.49 -2.87
C GLU A 109 -17.57 15.01 -4.07
N PHE A 110 -16.91 15.77 -4.95
CA PHE A 110 -17.52 16.31 -6.17
C PHE A 110 -17.63 15.27 -7.31
N THR A 111 -16.92 14.12 -7.19
CA THR A 111 -16.98 13.09 -8.22
C THR A 111 -18.28 12.28 -8.12
N ASN A 112 -19.22 12.53 -9.03
CA ASN A 112 -20.50 11.81 -9.09
C ASN A 112 -20.35 10.42 -9.71
N LYS A 113 -19.53 9.56 -9.11
CA LYS A 113 -19.33 8.16 -9.51
C LYS A 113 -19.48 7.25 -8.30
N ARG A 114 -20.22 6.15 -8.46
CA ARG A 114 -20.38 5.15 -7.39
C ARG A 114 -19.06 4.63 -6.83
N ALA A 115 -18.00 4.58 -7.64
CA ALA A 115 -16.67 4.16 -7.21
C ALA A 115 -16.06 5.14 -6.20
N ALA A 116 -16.35 6.45 -6.31
CA ALA A 116 -15.80 7.47 -5.42
C ALA A 116 -16.16 7.21 -3.95
N VAL A 117 -17.33 6.67 -3.68
CA VAL A 117 -17.76 6.33 -2.30
C VAL A 117 -16.82 5.30 -1.67
N TYR A 118 -16.50 4.22 -2.38
CA TYR A 118 -15.59 3.18 -1.88
C TYR A 118 -14.16 3.69 -1.74
N VAL A 119 -13.67 4.44 -2.74
CA VAL A 119 -12.33 5.02 -2.73
C VAL A 119 -12.19 6.04 -1.59
N LYS A 120 -13.19 6.91 -1.37
CA LYS A 120 -13.25 7.86 -0.25
C LYS A 120 -13.19 7.16 1.11
N GLN A 121 -13.90 6.04 1.26
CA GLN A 121 -13.89 5.26 2.49
C GLN A 121 -12.51 4.66 2.79
N VAL A 122 -11.83 4.12 1.76
CA VAL A 122 -10.47 3.58 1.90
C VAL A 122 -9.47 4.70 2.23
N LEU A 123 -9.57 5.85 1.54
CA LEU A 123 -8.70 6.99 1.80
C LEU A 123 -8.85 7.51 3.24
N LYS A 124 -10.08 7.66 3.72
CA LYS A 124 -10.34 8.04 5.13
C LYS A 124 -9.72 7.06 6.11
N SER A 125 -9.79 5.76 5.83
CA SER A 125 -9.15 4.74 6.67
C SER A 125 -7.63 4.84 6.64
N ALA A 126 -7.01 5.17 5.49
CA ALA A 126 -5.57 5.37 5.39
C ALA A 126 -5.11 6.61 6.17
N ILE A 127 -5.88 7.71 6.09
CA ILE A 127 -5.62 8.93 6.86
C ILE A 127 -5.76 8.67 8.37
N ALA A 128 -6.80 7.94 8.81
CA ALA A 128 -6.96 7.58 10.22
C ALA A 128 -5.80 6.73 10.74
N ASN A 129 -5.27 5.81 9.93
CA ASN A 129 -4.07 5.04 10.29
C ASN A 129 -2.82 5.91 10.43
N ALA A 130 -2.74 7.03 9.70
CA ALA A 130 -1.66 7.99 9.82
C ALA A 130 -1.82 8.85 11.08
N ASP A 131 -3.05 9.30 11.36
CA ASP A 131 -3.41 10.08 12.55
C ASP A 131 -3.13 9.31 13.84
N GLU A 132 -3.45 8.01 13.88
CA GLU A 132 -3.16 7.11 15.01
C GLU A 132 -1.66 7.02 15.34
N GLN A 133 -0.79 7.31 14.36
CA GLN A 133 0.67 7.37 14.52
C GLN A 133 1.21 8.80 14.63
N GLU A 134 0.33 9.77 14.91
CA GLU A 134 0.67 11.18 15.08
C GLU A 134 1.41 11.78 13.86
N ALA A 135 1.04 11.36 12.65
CA ALA A 135 1.58 11.93 11.43
C ALA A 135 0.95 13.30 11.13
N ASP A 136 1.71 14.16 10.47
CA ASP A 136 1.20 15.48 10.07
C ASP A 136 0.23 15.35 8.89
N LEU A 137 -1.07 15.46 9.17
CA LEU A 137 -2.15 15.27 8.20
C LEU A 137 -2.10 16.26 7.03
N SER A 138 -1.49 17.44 7.23
CA SER A 138 -1.39 18.46 6.19
C SER A 138 -0.39 18.11 5.10
N LYS A 139 0.60 17.28 5.41
CA LYS A 139 1.68 16.84 4.51
C LYS A 139 1.44 15.46 3.89
N LEU A 140 0.30 14.82 4.20
CA LEU A 140 -0.01 13.51 3.64
C LEU A 140 -0.35 13.62 2.16
N TYR A 141 0.33 12.82 1.35
CA TYR A 141 0.02 12.66 -0.07
C TYR A 141 -0.19 11.20 -0.44
N ILE A 142 -0.91 10.94 -1.53
CA ILE A 142 -1.21 9.60 -2.01
C ILE A 142 -0.08 9.14 -2.92
N CYS A 143 0.79 8.27 -2.41
CA CYS A 143 1.90 7.72 -3.21
C CYS A 143 1.43 6.59 -4.14
N GLU A 144 0.50 5.75 -3.70
CA GLU A 144 0.01 4.64 -4.51
C GLU A 144 -1.51 4.44 -4.34
N ALA A 145 -2.22 4.35 -5.46
CA ALA A 145 -3.64 4.01 -5.50
C ALA A 145 -3.85 2.81 -6.44
N LYS A 146 -3.79 1.60 -5.89
CA LYS A 146 -3.81 0.34 -6.63
C LYS A 146 -5.18 -0.30 -6.64
N VAL A 147 -5.57 -0.84 -7.80
CA VAL A 147 -6.83 -1.57 -7.99
C VAL A 147 -6.54 -2.92 -8.63
N ASP A 148 -6.73 -3.98 -7.85
CA ASP A 148 -6.57 -5.35 -8.28
C ASP A 148 -7.93 -5.99 -8.61
N GLU A 149 -7.91 -7.01 -9.44
CA GLU A 149 -9.11 -7.76 -9.80
C GLU A 149 -9.47 -8.75 -8.70
N GLY A 150 -10.70 -8.68 -8.19
CA GLY A 150 -11.22 -9.56 -7.14
C GLY A 150 -11.97 -10.80 -7.69
N GLY A 151 -11.94 -11.01 -9.02
CA GLY A 151 -12.64 -12.11 -9.64
C GLY A 151 -14.15 -11.87 -9.78
N ILE A 152 -14.89 -12.94 -10.03
CA ILE A 152 -16.33 -12.91 -10.30
C ILE A 152 -17.07 -12.77 -8.96
N ARG A 153 -18.01 -11.84 -8.91
CA ARG A 153 -18.86 -11.65 -7.73
C ARG A 153 -19.81 -12.87 -7.56
N PRO A 154 -19.80 -13.52 -6.39
CA PRO A 154 -20.68 -14.65 -6.11
C PRO A 154 -22.17 -14.27 -6.31
N GLY A 155 -22.98 -15.20 -6.80
CA GLY A 155 -24.43 -15.01 -6.99
C GLY A 155 -24.84 -14.07 -8.13
N THR A 156 -23.89 -13.57 -8.93
CA THR A 156 -24.20 -12.62 -10.01
C THR A 156 -24.03 -13.17 -11.43
N LYS A 157 -23.82 -14.46 -11.57
CA LYS A 157 -23.72 -15.12 -12.88
C LYS A 157 -25.08 -15.08 -13.57
N ARG A 158 -25.14 -14.40 -14.72
CA ARG A 158 -26.33 -14.32 -15.57
C ARG A 158 -25.99 -14.87 -16.94
N TRP A 159 -27.01 -15.30 -17.67
CA TRP A 159 -26.92 -15.80 -19.02
C TRP A 159 -27.60 -14.85 -19.96
N ARG A 160 -26.95 -14.52 -21.07
CA ARG A 160 -27.50 -13.73 -22.13
C ARG A 160 -27.75 -14.66 -23.32
N PRO A 161 -28.97 -14.72 -23.88
CA PRO A 161 -29.24 -15.49 -25.06
C PRO A 161 -28.42 -14.95 -26.24
N LYS A 162 -27.91 -15.84 -27.06
CA LYS A 162 -27.20 -15.54 -28.30
C LYS A 162 -27.73 -16.42 -29.43
N ASP A 163 -27.26 -16.17 -30.66
CA ASP A 163 -27.69 -16.87 -31.86
C ASP A 163 -27.58 -18.40 -31.75
N ARG A 164 -28.45 -19.12 -32.45
CA ARG A 164 -28.48 -20.58 -32.52
C ARG A 164 -28.63 -21.30 -31.18
N GLY A 165 -29.42 -20.75 -30.25
CA GLY A 165 -29.68 -21.37 -28.96
C GLY A 165 -28.51 -21.38 -27.99
N ARG A 166 -27.40 -20.67 -28.28
CA ARG A 166 -26.26 -20.53 -27.35
C ARG A 166 -26.55 -19.50 -26.28
N ALA A 167 -26.10 -19.75 -25.08
CA ALA A 167 -26.14 -18.79 -23.98
C ALA A 167 -24.71 -18.40 -23.57
N LEU A 168 -24.45 -17.08 -23.43
CA LEU A 168 -23.19 -16.55 -22.94
C LEU A 168 -23.32 -16.12 -21.47
N PRO A 169 -22.35 -16.47 -20.61
CA PRO A 169 -22.36 -15.99 -19.24
C PRO A 169 -22.07 -14.50 -19.21
N GLU A 170 -22.88 -13.75 -18.48
CA GLU A 170 -22.63 -12.35 -18.16
C GLU A 170 -22.05 -12.29 -16.73
N LEU A 171 -20.77 -11.92 -16.65
CA LEU A 171 -20.02 -11.91 -15.39
C LEU A 171 -19.96 -10.50 -14.82
N ARG A 172 -20.22 -10.37 -13.52
CA ARG A 172 -19.98 -9.13 -12.77
C ARG A 172 -18.71 -9.29 -11.97
N LEU A 173 -17.75 -8.42 -12.20
CA LEU A 173 -16.46 -8.44 -11.52
C LEU A 173 -16.51 -7.65 -10.22
N SER A 174 -15.68 -8.07 -9.26
CA SER A 174 -15.32 -7.34 -8.04
C SER A 174 -13.89 -6.83 -8.14
N SER A 175 -13.53 -5.90 -7.27
CA SER A 175 -12.19 -5.33 -7.21
C SER A 175 -11.69 -5.22 -5.77
N HIS A 176 -10.37 -5.20 -5.61
CA HIS A 176 -9.68 -4.86 -4.39
C HIS A 176 -9.07 -3.48 -4.58
N ILE A 177 -9.35 -2.57 -3.65
CA ILE A 177 -8.87 -1.20 -3.68
C ILE A 177 -7.83 -1.07 -2.58
N THR A 178 -6.66 -0.59 -2.90
CA THR A 178 -5.59 -0.35 -1.94
C THR A 178 -5.06 1.06 -2.14
N ILE A 179 -5.01 1.84 -1.07
CA ILE A 179 -4.47 3.20 -1.09
C ILE A 179 -3.34 3.26 -0.06
N THR A 180 -2.23 3.80 -0.47
CA THR A 180 -1.07 4.04 0.38
C THR A 180 -0.83 5.55 0.42
N VAL A 181 -0.79 6.10 1.62
CA VAL A 181 -0.45 7.50 1.87
C VAL A 181 0.92 7.60 2.51
N ASP A 182 1.61 8.67 2.18
CA ASP A 182 2.95 8.96 2.63
C ASP A 182 3.04 10.41 3.11
N MET A 183 4.09 10.75 3.84
CA MET A 183 4.38 12.10 4.30
C MET A 183 5.55 12.67 3.48
N ASP A 184 5.34 13.86 2.95
CA ASP A 184 6.35 14.61 2.18
C ASP A 184 7.38 15.27 3.10
#